data_23822e5dc56b073c11a0016a300713cb
#
_entry.id   23822e5dc56b073c11a0016a300713cb
#
_cell.length_a   1.000
_cell.length_b   1.000
_cell.length_c   1.000
_cell.angle_alpha   90.00
_cell.angle_beta   90.00
_cell.angle_gamma   90.00
#
_symmetry.space_group_name_H-M   'P 1'
#
loop_
_entity.id
_entity.type
_entity.pdbx_description
1 polymer ?
#
loop_
_entity_poly.entity_id
_entity_poly.type
_entity_poly.pdbx_seq_one_letter_code
_entity_poly.pdbx_strand_id
1 'polypeptide(L)'
;MPIHSQAKRLLRTLTGVAVAAVTLPGASSAIAATATPDPFYEYTDSTPLSSYAPGTVLKTRTITYRILGLATPLKATQLLYRSVDVQMRPVANVTTVVKPSCLLCLNKNKVVSYQSFYDSLNPEDSPSRSIAGGKRLPDLIPGVETALFAPFLIQGYTIIIPDTEGPKANFAAGPEYGYHTLNSIRAALKSPELGLPSNTKVAMIGYSGGAIASEWAAELAPTYAPDVNQKLIGSAIGGVMVHPDHNLDYIQGTSIWGGVAGMALIGVGRSFDLNLPQYLSEKGLA
;
A
#
# COMPACT_ATOMS: atom_id res chain seq x y z
N MET A 1 -13.41 31.36 23.11
CA MET A 1 -11.99 31.02 23.09
C MET A 1 -11.70 30.22 21.83
N PRO A 2 -10.80 30.64 20.97
CA PRO A 2 -10.78 30.21 19.58
C PRO A 2 -9.98 28.93 19.37
N ILE A 3 -10.68 27.92 18.86
CA ILE A 3 -10.14 26.63 18.37
C ILE A 3 -9.18 26.82 17.17
N HIS A 4 -9.11 28.03 16.60
CA HIS A 4 -8.30 28.36 15.42
C HIS A 4 -6.79 28.47 15.65
N SER A 5 -6.31 28.54 16.90
CA SER A 5 -4.87 28.72 17.14
C SER A 5 -4.10 27.40 17.25
N GLN A 6 -4.74 26.34 17.65
CA GLN A 6 -4.10 25.02 17.77
C GLN A 6 -3.90 24.31 16.43
N ALA A 7 -4.85 24.46 15.50
CA ALA A 7 -4.74 23.88 14.15
C ALA A 7 -3.56 24.50 13.35
N LYS A 8 -3.27 25.78 13.54
CA LYS A 8 -2.14 26.46 12.88
C LYS A 8 -0.77 26.06 13.43
N ARG A 9 -0.70 25.58 14.68
CA ARG A 9 0.57 25.06 15.24
C ARG A 9 0.85 23.62 14.77
N LEU A 10 -0.17 22.77 14.65
CA LEU A 10 0.01 21.41 14.10
C LEU A 10 0.42 21.44 12.62
N LEU A 11 -0.13 22.37 11.83
CA LEU A 11 0.21 22.47 10.41
C LEU A 11 1.65 22.95 10.16
N ARG A 12 2.24 23.72 11.09
CA ARG A 12 3.63 24.21 10.96
C ARG A 12 4.70 23.18 11.33
N THR A 13 4.34 22.12 12.05
CA THR A 13 5.26 21.01 12.38
C THR A 13 5.31 19.93 11.32
N LEU A 14 4.33 19.86 10.41
CA LEU A 14 4.28 18.87 9.33
C LEU A 14 4.98 19.31 8.03
N THR A 15 5.35 20.58 7.90
CA THR A 15 6.06 21.11 6.72
C THR A 15 7.57 20.95 6.75
N GLY A 16 8.12 20.23 7.72
CA GLY A 16 9.56 20.08 7.95
C GLY A 16 10.17 18.71 7.61
N VAL A 17 9.42 17.76 7.06
CA VAL A 17 10.04 16.53 6.53
C VAL A 17 10.45 16.79 5.09
N ALA A 18 11.55 17.52 4.93
CA ALA A 18 12.28 17.53 3.67
C ALA A 18 12.82 16.11 3.44
N VAL A 19 12.36 15.45 2.40
CA VAL A 19 13.00 14.25 1.88
C VAL A 19 14.35 14.71 1.33
N ALA A 20 15.38 14.62 2.16
CA ALA A 20 16.76 14.79 1.71
C ALA A 20 17.08 13.58 0.83
N ALA A 21 17.07 13.79 -0.47
CA ALA A 21 17.65 12.84 -1.41
C ALA A 21 19.16 12.79 -1.16
N VAL A 22 19.62 11.79 -0.41
CA VAL A 22 21.04 11.52 -0.23
C VAL A 22 21.54 10.89 -1.52
N THR A 23 22.15 11.70 -2.38
CA THR A 23 22.95 11.22 -3.48
C THR A 23 24.28 10.69 -2.92
N LEU A 24 24.40 9.38 -2.77
CA LEU A 24 25.68 8.72 -2.48
C LEU A 24 26.41 8.47 -3.82
N PRO A 25 27.59 9.06 -4.05
CA PRO A 25 28.43 8.67 -5.18
C PRO A 25 29.12 7.35 -4.83
N GLY A 26 28.97 6.34 -5.68
CA GLY A 26 29.77 5.12 -5.65
C GLY A 26 29.11 3.91 -4.98
N ALA A 27 27.91 3.56 -5.39
CA ALA A 27 27.37 2.24 -5.11
C ALA A 27 27.93 1.22 -6.10
N SER A 28 29.02 0.54 -5.73
CA SER A 28 29.40 -0.71 -6.36
C SER A 28 28.20 -1.64 -6.37
N SER A 29 27.94 -2.28 -7.51
CA SER A 29 26.88 -3.28 -7.68
C SER A 29 27.11 -4.44 -6.68
N ALA A 30 26.55 -4.29 -5.48
CA ALA A 30 26.40 -5.43 -4.58
C ALA A 30 25.42 -6.38 -5.28
N ILE A 31 25.93 -7.52 -5.75
CA ILE A 31 25.13 -8.65 -6.21
C ILE A 31 24.12 -8.92 -5.09
N ALA A 32 22.87 -8.57 -5.33
CA ALA A 32 21.80 -8.86 -4.40
C ALA A 32 21.75 -10.37 -4.25
N ALA A 33 22.12 -10.86 -3.07
CA ALA A 33 21.89 -12.25 -2.72
C ALA A 33 20.40 -12.51 -2.96
N THR A 34 20.09 -13.47 -3.86
CA THR A 34 18.71 -13.87 -4.14
C THR A 34 18.13 -14.40 -2.84
N ALA A 35 17.31 -13.58 -2.19
CA ALA A 35 16.57 -14.01 -1.02
C ALA A 35 15.71 -15.20 -1.43
N THR A 36 15.70 -16.26 -0.64
CA THR A 36 14.80 -17.39 -0.88
C THR A 36 13.37 -16.86 -0.91
N PRO A 37 12.58 -17.14 -1.97
CA PRO A 37 11.21 -16.69 -2.06
C PRO A 37 10.43 -17.10 -0.81
N ASP A 38 9.70 -16.18 -0.20
CA ASP A 38 8.84 -16.50 0.94
C ASP A 38 7.54 -17.14 0.43
N PRO A 39 7.30 -18.45 0.72
CA PRO A 39 6.15 -19.19 0.19
C PRO A 39 4.79 -18.64 0.65
N PHE A 40 4.78 -17.74 1.62
CA PHE A 40 3.55 -17.09 2.06
C PHE A 40 2.91 -16.26 0.95
N TYR A 41 3.72 -15.62 0.11
CA TYR A 41 3.25 -14.71 -0.96
C TYR A 41 2.75 -15.45 -2.20
N GLU A 42 2.97 -16.74 -2.28
CA GLU A 42 2.57 -17.56 -3.42
C GLU A 42 1.25 -18.30 -3.13
N TYR A 43 0.36 -18.29 -4.09
CA TYR A 43 -0.82 -19.18 -4.08
C TYR A 43 -0.47 -20.44 -4.85
N THR A 44 -0.43 -21.58 -4.16
CA THR A 44 0.03 -22.86 -4.70
C THR A 44 -1.01 -23.98 -4.63
N ASP A 45 -2.24 -23.67 -4.18
CA ASP A 45 -3.30 -24.67 -4.11
C ASP A 45 -3.80 -25.06 -5.50
N SER A 46 -4.32 -26.29 -5.62
CA SER A 46 -4.89 -26.82 -6.87
C SER A 46 -6.20 -26.15 -7.27
N THR A 47 -6.92 -25.54 -6.33
CA THR A 47 -8.17 -24.82 -6.58
C THR A 47 -7.89 -23.52 -7.33
N PRO A 48 -8.47 -23.26 -8.50
CA PRO A 48 -8.20 -22.02 -9.24
C PRO A 48 -8.60 -20.77 -8.43
N LEU A 49 -7.78 -19.71 -8.48
CA LEU A 49 -8.09 -18.43 -7.83
C LEU A 49 -9.43 -17.83 -8.28
N SER A 50 -9.86 -18.13 -9.51
CA SER A 50 -11.14 -17.66 -10.06
C SER A 50 -12.36 -18.21 -9.34
N SER A 51 -12.23 -19.35 -8.64
CA SER A 51 -13.34 -19.95 -7.86
C SER A 51 -13.60 -19.25 -6.53
N TYR A 52 -12.67 -18.40 -6.08
CA TYR A 52 -12.84 -17.64 -4.85
C TYR A 52 -13.42 -16.24 -5.13
N ALA A 53 -14.32 -15.81 -4.27
CA ALA A 53 -14.82 -14.43 -4.30
C ALA A 53 -13.71 -13.41 -3.93
N PRO A 54 -13.74 -12.18 -4.48
CA PRO A 54 -12.83 -11.12 -4.07
C PRO A 54 -12.82 -10.89 -2.55
N GLY A 55 -11.62 -10.76 -1.97
CA GLY A 55 -11.42 -10.61 -0.53
C GLY A 55 -11.46 -11.92 0.26
N THR A 56 -11.56 -13.09 -0.38
CA THR A 56 -11.40 -14.38 0.31
C THR A 56 -9.97 -14.50 0.82
N VAL A 57 -9.81 -14.80 2.11
CA VAL A 57 -8.52 -15.08 2.74
C VAL A 57 -8.07 -16.48 2.32
N LEU A 58 -6.87 -16.58 1.77
CA LEU A 58 -6.25 -17.81 1.26
C LEU A 58 -5.23 -18.38 2.25
N LYS A 59 -4.44 -17.51 2.87
CA LYS A 59 -3.46 -17.86 3.91
C LYS A 59 -3.43 -16.77 4.97
N THR A 60 -3.09 -17.17 6.20
CA THR A 60 -2.91 -16.26 7.33
C THR A 60 -1.62 -16.59 8.05
N ARG A 61 -0.89 -15.57 8.49
CA ARG A 61 0.24 -15.73 9.42
C ARG A 61 0.34 -14.57 10.38
N THR A 62 0.94 -14.82 11.54
CA THR A 62 1.33 -13.79 12.51
C THR A 62 2.83 -13.55 12.41
N ILE A 63 3.22 -12.29 12.33
CA ILE A 63 4.60 -11.84 12.28
C ILE A 63 4.90 -10.89 13.44
N THR A 64 6.18 -10.70 13.74
CA THR A 64 6.62 -9.55 14.55
C THR A 64 6.64 -8.32 13.65
N TYR A 65 5.94 -7.25 14.06
CA TYR A 65 5.99 -5.98 13.36
C TYR A 65 7.39 -5.37 13.46
N ARG A 66 7.97 -5.03 12.34
CA ARG A 66 9.31 -4.44 12.27
C ARG A 66 9.27 -3.03 11.71
N ILE A 67 10.11 -2.16 12.25
CA ILE A 67 10.34 -0.80 11.76
C ILE A 67 11.81 -0.73 11.37
N LEU A 68 12.09 -0.41 10.11
CA LEU A 68 13.46 -0.36 9.59
C LEU A 68 14.27 -1.65 9.89
N GLY A 69 13.60 -2.80 9.79
CA GLY A 69 14.19 -4.11 10.11
C GLY A 69 14.31 -4.45 11.61
N LEU A 70 14.09 -3.47 12.50
CA LEU A 70 14.14 -3.66 13.96
C LEU A 70 12.83 -4.23 14.48
N ALA A 71 12.91 -5.28 15.28
CA ALA A 71 11.72 -5.90 15.88
C ALA A 71 11.10 -4.97 16.93
N THR A 72 9.78 -4.80 16.84
CA THR A 72 8.98 -4.12 17.87
C THR A 72 8.25 -5.15 18.73
N PRO A 73 7.68 -4.76 19.89
CA PRO A 73 6.83 -5.65 20.68
C PRO A 73 5.47 -5.91 20.01
N LEU A 74 5.13 -5.22 18.93
CA LEU A 74 3.85 -5.38 18.23
C LEU A 74 3.85 -6.65 17.37
N LYS A 75 2.68 -7.29 17.32
CA LYS A 75 2.40 -8.36 16.36
C LYS A 75 1.50 -7.83 15.26
N ALA A 76 1.70 -8.35 14.06
CA ALA A 76 0.86 -8.09 12.91
C ALA A 76 0.36 -9.40 12.33
N THR A 77 -0.85 -9.37 11.78
CA THR A 77 -1.42 -10.48 11.02
C THR A 77 -1.31 -10.16 9.54
N GLN A 78 -0.70 -11.04 8.77
CA GLN A 78 -0.69 -10.96 7.32
C GLN A 78 -1.73 -11.91 6.74
N LEU A 79 -2.49 -11.41 5.79
CA LEU A 79 -3.49 -12.16 5.03
C LEU A 79 -3.07 -12.17 3.57
N LEU A 80 -2.86 -13.38 3.01
CA LEU A 80 -2.87 -13.55 1.56
C LEU A 80 -4.33 -13.68 1.15
N TYR A 81 -4.79 -12.84 0.25
CA TYR A 81 -6.20 -12.80 -0.14
C TYR A 81 -6.36 -12.75 -1.66
N ARG A 82 -7.53 -13.23 -2.13
CA ARG A 82 -7.91 -13.15 -3.53
C ARG A 82 -8.28 -11.72 -3.89
N SER A 83 -7.62 -11.18 -4.91
CA SER A 83 -7.92 -9.88 -5.50
C SER A 83 -8.07 -9.99 -7.03
N VAL A 84 -8.13 -8.86 -7.70
CA VAL A 84 -8.09 -8.75 -9.16
C VAL A 84 -7.05 -7.73 -9.58
N ASP A 85 -6.46 -7.94 -10.76
CA ASP A 85 -5.65 -6.94 -11.44
C ASP A 85 -6.53 -5.91 -12.19
N VAL A 86 -5.91 -4.96 -12.88
CA VAL A 86 -6.64 -3.94 -13.64
C VAL A 86 -7.54 -4.51 -14.74
N GLN A 87 -7.22 -5.69 -15.26
CA GLN A 87 -8.00 -6.39 -16.28
C GLN A 87 -9.01 -7.38 -15.67
N MET A 88 -9.29 -7.27 -14.37
CA MET A 88 -10.21 -8.12 -13.61
C MET A 88 -9.78 -9.59 -13.53
N ARG A 89 -8.54 -9.92 -13.85
CA ARG A 89 -8.01 -11.29 -13.72
C ARG A 89 -7.74 -11.60 -12.24
N PRO A 90 -8.05 -12.82 -11.77
CA PRO A 90 -7.80 -13.21 -10.38
C PRO A 90 -6.31 -13.20 -10.05
N VAL A 91 -5.96 -12.55 -8.94
CA VAL A 91 -4.60 -12.54 -8.38
C VAL A 91 -4.65 -12.75 -6.88
N ALA A 92 -3.55 -13.25 -6.31
CA ALA A 92 -3.34 -13.29 -4.86
C ALA A 92 -2.51 -12.08 -4.44
N ASN A 93 -2.95 -11.37 -3.40
CA ASN A 93 -2.26 -10.20 -2.89
C ASN A 93 -2.18 -10.23 -1.37
N VAL A 94 -1.32 -9.43 -0.76
CA VAL A 94 -1.11 -9.44 0.70
C VAL A 94 -1.56 -8.13 1.32
N THR A 95 -2.08 -8.24 2.54
CA THR A 95 -2.30 -7.11 3.44
C THR A 95 -1.75 -7.43 4.82
N THR A 96 -1.25 -6.41 5.51
CA THR A 96 -0.80 -6.49 6.88
C THR A 96 -1.79 -5.78 7.79
N VAL A 97 -2.23 -6.44 8.86
CA VAL A 97 -3.15 -5.87 9.83
C VAL A 97 -2.47 -5.77 11.19
N VAL A 98 -2.43 -4.57 11.74
CA VAL A 98 -1.86 -4.27 13.06
C VAL A 98 -3.00 -3.92 14.02
N LYS A 99 -3.17 -4.73 15.06
CA LYS A 99 -4.16 -4.46 16.12
C LYS A 99 -3.51 -3.70 17.27
N PRO A 100 -4.24 -2.77 17.90
CA PRO A 100 -3.72 -2.06 19.05
C PRO A 100 -3.50 -3.01 20.24
N SER A 101 -2.38 -2.83 20.95
CA SER A 101 -2.09 -3.54 22.19
C SER A 101 -2.72 -2.84 23.37
N CYS A 102 -4.04 -2.91 23.53
CA CYS A 102 -4.71 -2.30 24.67
C CYS A 102 -5.82 -3.18 25.22
N LEU A 103 -5.87 -3.28 26.54
CA LEU A 103 -6.90 -4.07 27.26
C LEU A 103 -8.28 -3.39 27.20
N LEU A 104 -8.33 -2.06 27.18
CA LEU A 104 -9.53 -1.23 27.27
C LEU A 104 -9.68 -0.28 26.07
N CYS A 105 -9.47 -0.80 24.85
CA CYS A 105 -9.66 0.02 23.65
C CYS A 105 -11.12 0.39 23.44
N LEU A 106 -11.42 1.69 23.43
CA LEU A 106 -12.74 2.23 23.14
C LEU A 106 -13.07 2.21 21.63
N ASN A 107 -12.07 2.01 20.77
CA ASN A 107 -12.21 2.12 19.31
C ASN A 107 -12.08 0.77 18.58
N LYS A 108 -12.40 -0.35 19.22
CA LYS A 108 -12.28 -1.72 18.67
C LYS A 108 -13.04 -1.95 17.36
N ASN A 109 -14.07 -1.14 17.10
CA ASN A 109 -14.86 -1.16 15.86
C ASN A 109 -14.45 -0.09 14.85
N LYS A 110 -13.28 0.53 15.03
CA LYS A 110 -12.76 1.53 14.12
C LYS A 110 -11.46 1.06 13.49
N VAL A 111 -11.39 1.21 12.19
CA VAL A 111 -10.27 0.77 11.36
C VAL A 111 -9.79 1.94 10.51
N VAL A 112 -8.50 2.06 10.38
CA VAL A 112 -7.85 2.89 9.36
C VAL A 112 -7.22 1.96 8.34
N SER A 113 -7.65 2.03 7.09
CA SER A 113 -6.92 1.47 5.96
C SER A 113 -5.92 2.53 5.52
N TYR A 114 -4.65 2.23 5.73
CA TYR A 114 -3.53 3.11 5.43
C TYR A 114 -2.86 2.64 4.14
N GLN A 115 -2.89 3.46 3.11
CA GLN A 115 -2.27 3.20 1.82
C GLN A 115 -0.87 3.84 1.81
N SER A 116 0.15 2.97 1.73
CA SER A 116 1.55 3.38 1.67
C SER A 116 1.88 4.05 0.33
N PHE A 117 2.84 4.97 0.37
CA PHE A 117 3.45 5.60 -0.83
C PHE A 117 4.82 4.98 -1.15
N TYR A 118 4.92 3.67 -1.10
CA TYR A 118 6.20 2.97 -1.28
C TYR A 118 6.76 2.98 -2.71
N ASP A 119 5.96 3.30 -3.68
CA ASP A 119 6.28 3.52 -5.11
C ASP A 119 7.45 2.67 -5.64
N SER A 120 7.16 1.50 -6.19
CA SER A 120 8.19 0.57 -6.68
C SER A 120 7.74 -0.22 -7.90
N LEU A 121 8.70 -0.76 -8.65
CA LEU A 121 8.47 -1.75 -9.71
C LEU A 121 8.87 -3.17 -9.27
N ASN A 122 9.23 -3.33 -7.99
CA ASN A 122 9.68 -4.58 -7.44
C ASN A 122 8.76 -5.02 -6.29
N PRO A 123 8.06 -6.15 -6.40
CA PRO A 123 7.16 -6.63 -5.37
C PRO A 123 7.84 -6.93 -4.02
N GLU A 124 9.17 -7.08 -4.01
CA GLU A 124 9.93 -7.26 -2.76
C GLU A 124 9.98 -5.99 -1.90
N ASP A 125 9.62 -4.83 -2.45
CA ASP A 125 9.58 -3.56 -1.72
C ASP A 125 8.21 -3.28 -1.09
N SER A 126 7.26 -4.20 -1.22
CA SER A 126 5.90 -4.01 -0.70
C SER A 126 5.87 -3.81 0.83
N PRO A 127 4.88 -3.06 1.35
CA PRO A 127 4.73 -2.79 2.76
C PRO A 127 4.70 -4.06 3.63
N SER A 128 4.04 -5.12 3.16
CA SER A 128 3.96 -6.38 3.88
C SER A 128 5.33 -7.03 4.07
N ARG A 129 6.22 -6.96 3.07
CA ARG A 129 7.58 -7.51 3.15
C ARG A 129 8.49 -6.65 4.02
N SER A 130 8.40 -5.34 3.88
CA SER A 130 9.12 -4.39 4.72
C SER A 130 8.79 -4.59 6.21
N ILE A 131 7.50 -4.68 6.56
CA ILE A 131 7.03 -4.91 7.93
C ILE A 131 7.46 -6.29 8.44
N ALA A 132 7.57 -7.31 7.59
CA ALA A 132 8.07 -8.63 7.95
C ALA A 132 9.59 -8.66 8.22
N GLY A 133 10.31 -7.62 7.81
CA GLY A 133 11.73 -7.47 8.08
C GLY A 133 12.62 -7.35 6.85
N GLY A 134 12.07 -6.84 5.76
CA GLY A 134 12.83 -6.40 4.60
C GLY A 134 13.97 -5.48 5.02
N LYS A 135 15.11 -5.60 4.34
CA LYS A 135 16.35 -4.86 4.65
C LYS A 135 16.86 -4.05 3.46
N ARG A 136 16.03 -3.88 2.46
CA ARG A 136 16.37 -3.12 1.25
C ARG A 136 16.17 -1.62 1.49
N LEU A 137 16.82 -0.78 0.71
CA LEU A 137 16.68 0.67 0.85
C LEU A 137 15.21 1.14 0.71
N PRO A 138 14.42 0.63 -0.26
CA PRO A 138 13.00 0.98 -0.37
C PRO A 138 12.15 0.55 0.83
N ASP A 139 12.56 -0.47 1.59
CA ASP A 139 11.87 -0.92 2.81
C ASP A 139 11.84 0.15 3.91
N LEU A 140 12.65 1.21 3.77
CA LEU A 140 12.67 2.31 4.72
C LEU A 140 11.37 3.12 4.70
N ILE A 141 10.72 3.25 3.54
CA ILE A 141 9.50 4.07 3.39
C ILE A 141 8.37 3.54 4.27
N PRO A 142 7.91 2.28 4.16
CA PRO A 142 6.88 1.75 5.05
C PRO A 142 7.28 1.78 6.53
N GLY A 143 8.57 1.70 6.82
CA GLY A 143 9.09 1.83 8.18
C GLY A 143 8.88 3.24 8.76
N VAL A 144 9.22 4.28 8.01
CA VAL A 144 9.02 5.68 8.41
C VAL A 144 7.53 6.03 8.49
N GLU A 145 6.72 5.51 7.58
CA GLU A 145 5.28 5.71 7.56
C GLU A 145 4.57 5.23 8.83
N THR A 146 5.20 4.32 9.59
CA THR A 146 4.67 3.89 10.89
C THR A 146 4.39 5.09 11.80
N ALA A 147 5.18 6.14 11.74
CA ALA A 147 4.98 7.37 12.52
C ALA A 147 3.67 8.09 12.16
N LEU A 148 3.17 7.93 10.92
CA LEU A 148 1.95 8.58 10.45
C LEU A 148 0.68 7.88 10.99
N PHE A 149 0.69 6.58 11.15
CA PHE A 149 -0.48 5.84 11.65
C PHE A 149 -0.36 5.38 13.12
N ALA A 150 0.83 5.47 13.74
CA ALA A 150 1.00 5.15 15.17
C ALA A 150 0.04 5.89 16.10
N PRO A 151 -0.30 7.19 15.88
CA PRO A 151 -1.29 7.87 16.72
C PRO A 151 -2.66 7.19 16.71
N PHE A 152 -3.08 6.58 15.61
CA PHE A 152 -4.34 5.83 15.55
C PHE A 152 -4.25 4.51 16.32
N LEU A 153 -3.12 3.78 16.23
CA LEU A 153 -2.88 2.58 17.04
C LEU A 153 -2.96 2.89 18.53
N ILE A 154 -2.33 3.99 18.97
CA ILE A 154 -2.34 4.45 20.37
C ILE A 154 -3.78 4.76 20.82
N GLN A 155 -4.60 5.31 19.95
CA GLN A 155 -6.01 5.59 20.21
C GLN A 155 -6.91 4.35 20.12
N GLY A 156 -6.36 3.18 19.81
CA GLY A 156 -7.08 1.91 19.79
C GLY A 156 -7.73 1.54 18.46
N TYR A 157 -7.32 2.17 17.35
CA TYR A 157 -7.77 1.79 16.02
C TYR A 157 -6.95 0.60 15.49
N THR A 158 -7.60 -0.28 14.75
CA THR A 158 -6.89 -1.29 13.95
C THR A 158 -6.41 -0.66 12.64
N ILE A 159 -5.20 -0.98 12.21
CA ILE A 159 -4.63 -0.49 10.95
C ILE A 159 -4.55 -1.64 9.95
N ILE A 160 -5.04 -1.40 8.73
CA ILE A 160 -4.92 -2.30 7.57
C ILE A 160 -3.95 -1.63 6.61
N ILE A 161 -2.94 -2.35 6.14
CA ILE A 161 -1.91 -1.86 5.23
C ILE A 161 -1.84 -2.82 4.04
N PRO A 162 -2.54 -2.53 2.92
CA PRO A 162 -2.48 -3.35 1.72
C PRO A 162 -1.18 -3.13 0.93
N ASP A 163 -0.75 -4.15 0.19
CA ASP A 163 0.22 -4.00 -0.88
C ASP A 163 -0.51 -3.48 -2.12
N THR A 164 -0.60 -2.15 -2.25
CA THR A 164 -1.48 -1.49 -3.23
C THR A 164 -1.08 -1.73 -4.68
N GLU A 165 0.22 -1.84 -4.96
CA GLU A 165 0.75 -2.10 -6.30
C GLU A 165 0.59 -3.55 -6.76
N GLY A 166 0.11 -4.41 -5.88
CA GLY A 166 -0.17 -5.80 -6.16
C GLY A 166 1.07 -6.69 -6.31
N PRO A 167 0.85 -7.97 -6.66
CA PRO A 167 1.92 -8.98 -6.69
C PRO A 167 2.97 -8.74 -7.78
N LYS A 168 2.70 -7.86 -8.74
CA LYS A 168 3.63 -7.51 -9.82
C LYS A 168 4.27 -6.14 -9.65
N ALA A 169 3.95 -5.41 -8.57
CA ALA A 169 4.37 -4.02 -8.35
C ALA A 169 4.05 -3.14 -9.59
N ASN A 170 2.77 -3.05 -9.93
CA ASN A 170 2.27 -2.28 -11.06
C ASN A 170 2.11 -0.80 -10.66
N PHE A 171 3.24 -0.13 -10.44
CA PHE A 171 3.25 1.27 -10.02
C PHE A 171 2.36 2.16 -10.89
N ALA A 172 1.57 3.03 -10.25
CA ALA A 172 0.65 3.98 -10.85
C ALA A 172 -0.56 3.38 -11.60
N ALA A 173 -0.79 2.06 -11.53
CA ALA A 173 -1.97 1.42 -12.11
C ALA A 173 -3.21 1.65 -11.22
N GLY A 174 -3.75 2.86 -11.20
CA GLY A 174 -4.75 3.35 -10.27
C GLY A 174 -5.95 2.43 -10.00
N PRO A 175 -6.69 1.92 -11.02
CA PRO A 175 -7.80 0.99 -10.77
C PRO A 175 -7.38 -0.25 -10.00
N GLU A 176 -6.19 -0.82 -10.30
CA GLU A 176 -5.64 -1.98 -9.61
C GLU A 176 -5.39 -1.70 -8.13
N TYR A 177 -4.85 -0.53 -7.81
CA TYR A 177 -4.67 -0.06 -6.44
C TYR A 177 -6.00 -0.01 -5.68
N GLY A 178 -7.05 0.51 -6.33
CA GLY A 178 -8.40 0.56 -5.77
C GLY A 178 -8.96 -0.84 -5.48
N TYR A 179 -8.83 -1.78 -6.42
CA TYR A 179 -9.26 -3.16 -6.22
C TYR A 179 -8.51 -3.84 -5.08
N HIS A 180 -7.19 -3.68 -5.02
CA HIS A 180 -6.37 -4.26 -3.95
C HIS A 180 -6.76 -3.67 -2.59
N THR A 181 -6.95 -2.36 -2.49
CA THR A 181 -7.39 -1.69 -1.26
C THR A 181 -8.76 -2.21 -0.79
N LEU A 182 -9.76 -2.25 -1.68
CA LEU A 182 -11.11 -2.70 -1.33
C LEU A 182 -11.14 -4.18 -0.94
N ASN A 183 -10.43 -5.04 -1.66
CA ASN A 183 -10.36 -6.47 -1.33
C ASN A 183 -9.55 -6.73 -0.05
N SER A 184 -8.54 -5.93 0.25
CA SER A 184 -7.82 -5.96 1.52
C SER A 184 -8.75 -5.64 2.71
N ILE A 185 -9.52 -4.57 2.60
CA ILE A 185 -10.52 -4.20 3.62
C ILE A 185 -11.54 -5.33 3.78
N ARG A 186 -12.06 -5.88 2.69
CA ARG A 186 -13.00 -7.00 2.70
C ARG A 186 -12.42 -8.23 3.38
N ALA A 187 -11.17 -8.59 3.05
CA ALA A 187 -10.46 -9.71 3.66
C ALA A 187 -10.30 -9.51 5.17
N ALA A 188 -9.88 -8.33 5.61
CA ALA A 188 -9.71 -8.02 7.02
C ALA A 188 -11.04 -8.05 7.78
N LEU A 189 -12.11 -7.48 7.22
CA LEU A 189 -13.44 -7.45 7.86
C LEU A 189 -14.06 -8.84 8.01
N LYS A 190 -13.72 -9.76 7.09
CA LYS A 190 -14.26 -11.14 7.09
C LYS A 190 -13.34 -12.15 7.76
N SER A 191 -12.11 -11.78 8.14
CA SER A 191 -11.15 -12.69 8.77
C SER A 191 -11.54 -13.02 10.22
N PRO A 192 -11.81 -14.29 10.54
CA PRO A 192 -12.09 -14.70 11.92
C PRO A 192 -10.93 -14.43 12.88
N GLU A 193 -9.68 -14.53 12.40
CA GLU A 193 -8.47 -14.32 13.19
C GLU A 193 -8.35 -12.87 13.68
N LEU A 194 -8.93 -11.94 12.94
CA LEU A 194 -8.94 -10.54 13.33
C LEU A 194 -10.09 -10.21 14.30
N GLY A 195 -11.21 -10.93 14.23
CA GLY A 195 -12.33 -10.76 15.14
C GLY A 195 -12.89 -9.33 15.16
N LEU A 196 -12.89 -8.66 14.01
CA LEU A 196 -13.44 -7.31 13.91
C LEU A 196 -14.97 -7.35 14.03
N PRO A 197 -15.57 -6.46 14.85
CA PRO A 197 -17.02 -6.43 15.03
C PRO A 197 -17.78 -6.15 13.72
N SER A 198 -19.00 -6.69 13.60
CA SER A 198 -19.83 -6.48 12.39
C SER A 198 -20.19 -5.02 12.12
N ASN A 199 -20.20 -4.17 13.15
CA ASN A 199 -20.43 -2.73 13.06
C ASN A 199 -19.15 -1.91 12.81
N THR A 200 -18.05 -2.56 12.44
CA THR A 200 -16.77 -1.89 12.14
C THR A 200 -16.96 -0.80 11.08
N LYS A 201 -16.35 0.35 11.34
CA LYS A 201 -16.24 1.48 10.41
C LYS A 201 -14.81 1.64 9.96
N VAL A 202 -14.63 2.00 8.70
CA VAL A 202 -13.31 2.11 8.04
C VAL A 202 -13.13 3.51 7.48
N ALA A 203 -12.04 4.17 7.84
CA ALA A 203 -11.53 5.34 7.15
C ALA A 203 -10.33 4.95 6.29
N MET A 204 -10.15 5.57 5.13
CA MET A 204 -8.98 5.40 4.29
C MET A 204 -8.05 6.61 4.43
N ILE A 205 -6.74 6.38 4.43
CA ILE A 205 -5.74 7.45 4.47
C ILE A 205 -4.63 7.10 3.49
N GLY A 206 -4.29 8.04 2.61
CA GLY A 206 -3.18 7.89 1.68
C GLY A 206 -2.57 9.22 1.27
N TYR A 207 -1.26 9.21 1.01
CA TYR A 207 -0.52 10.34 0.49
C TYR A 207 0.24 9.92 -0.77
N SER A 208 0.39 10.80 -1.78
CA SER A 208 1.11 10.52 -3.03
C SER A 208 0.63 9.21 -3.70
N GLY A 209 1.46 8.19 -3.89
CA GLY A 209 1.04 6.87 -4.38
C GLY A 209 -0.08 6.24 -3.56
N GLY A 210 -0.07 6.42 -2.23
CA GLY A 210 -1.17 6.02 -1.36
C GLY A 210 -2.46 6.82 -1.57
N ALA A 211 -2.37 8.08 -2.04
CA ALA A 211 -3.54 8.86 -2.42
C ALA A 211 -4.21 8.29 -3.68
N ILE A 212 -3.42 7.83 -4.68
CA ILE A 212 -3.94 7.13 -5.86
C ILE A 212 -4.78 5.92 -5.42
N ALA A 213 -4.26 5.12 -4.49
CA ALA A 213 -4.97 3.94 -3.98
C ALA A 213 -6.26 4.29 -3.25
N SER A 214 -6.24 5.33 -2.41
CA SER A 214 -7.39 5.76 -1.63
C SER A 214 -8.48 6.39 -2.51
N GLU A 215 -8.09 7.16 -3.52
CA GLU A 215 -9.00 7.80 -4.48
C GLU A 215 -9.71 6.73 -5.31
N TRP A 216 -8.96 5.86 -6.00
CA TRP A 216 -9.54 4.80 -6.80
C TRP A 216 -10.40 3.83 -5.98
N ALA A 217 -10.00 3.55 -4.73
CA ALA A 217 -10.83 2.75 -3.83
C ALA A 217 -12.15 3.45 -3.52
N ALA A 218 -12.14 4.76 -3.28
CA ALA A 218 -13.36 5.52 -3.00
C ALA A 218 -14.30 5.57 -4.22
N GLU A 219 -13.75 5.77 -5.42
CA GLU A 219 -14.53 5.79 -6.67
C GLU A 219 -15.14 4.41 -7.01
N LEU A 220 -14.37 3.35 -6.84
CA LEU A 220 -14.81 2.00 -7.18
C LEU A 220 -15.71 1.37 -6.10
N ALA A 221 -15.66 1.84 -4.86
CA ALA A 221 -16.39 1.21 -3.75
C ALA A 221 -17.89 1.05 -4.00
N PRO A 222 -18.64 2.04 -4.52
CA PRO A 222 -20.07 1.91 -4.71
C PRO A 222 -20.48 0.80 -5.69
N THR A 223 -19.68 0.57 -6.72
CA THR A 223 -20.00 -0.37 -7.81
C THR A 223 -19.30 -1.72 -7.67
N TYR A 224 -18.02 -1.72 -7.31
CA TYR A 224 -17.23 -2.94 -7.19
C TYR A 224 -17.35 -3.63 -5.82
N ALA A 225 -17.47 -2.85 -4.76
CA ALA A 225 -17.45 -3.36 -3.38
C ALA A 225 -18.52 -2.72 -2.50
N PRO A 226 -19.85 -2.82 -2.85
CA PRO A 226 -20.91 -2.18 -2.08
C PRO A 226 -20.97 -2.65 -0.62
N ASP A 227 -20.53 -3.86 -0.32
CA ASP A 227 -20.38 -4.40 1.02
C ASP A 227 -19.32 -3.65 1.85
N VAL A 228 -18.21 -3.30 1.23
CA VAL A 228 -17.16 -2.46 1.84
C VAL A 228 -17.61 -1.00 1.90
N ASN A 229 -18.24 -0.49 0.83
CA ASN A 229 -18.72 0.89 0.76
C ASN A 229 -19.62 1.27 1.95
N GLN A 230 -20.49 0.36 2.39
CA GLN A 230 -21.34 0.55 3.58
C GLN A 230 -20.55 0.71 4.89
N LYS A 231 -19.30 0.28 4.92
CA LYS A 231 -18.40 0.39 6.07
C LYS A 231 -17.51 1.62 6.01
N LEU A 232 -17.28 2.17 4.81
CA LEU A 232 -16.46 3.35 4.64
C LEU A 232 -17.16 4.59 5.23
N ILE A 233 -16.39 5.40 5.93
CA ILE A 233 -16.85 6.67 6.52
C ILE A 233 -16.17 7.89 5.89
N GLY A 234 -15.16 7.68 5.06
CA GLY A 234 -14.45 8.73 4.35
C GLY A 234 -13.03 8.33 3.99
N SER A 235 -12.41 9.19 3.19
CA SER A 235 -11.02 9.09 2.77
C SER A 235 -10.32 10.42 3.02
N ALA A 236 -9.13 10.38 3.63
CA ALA A 236 -8.23 11.52 3.77
C ALA A 236 -7.05 11.31 2.83
N ILE A 237 -6.97 12.13 1.79
CA ILE A 237 -5.94 11.99 0.75
C ILE A 237 -5.15 13.29 0.62
N GLY A 238 -3.86 13.14 0.30
CA GLY A 238 -2.96 14.27 0.07
C GLY A 238 -2.00 13.98 -1.08
N GLY A 239 -1.58 15.03 -1.80
CA GLY A 239 -0.72 14.87 -2.97
C GLY A 239 -1.39 14.09 -4.11
N VAL A 240 -2.69 14.30 -4.29
CA VAL A 240 -3.49 13.62 -5.32
C VAL A 240 -3.05 14.03 -6.71
N MET A 241 -2.93 13.06 -7.61
CA MET A 241 -2.61 13.27 -9.01
C MET A 241 -3.91 13.49 -9.82
N VAL A 242 -4.44 14.71 -9.77
CA VAL A 242 -5.72 15.05 -10.41
C VAL A 242 -5.64 15.02 -11.94
N HIS A 243 -4.49 15.43 -12.51
CA HIS A 243 -4.22 15.44 -13.94
C HIS A 243 -2.91 14.72 -14.23
N PRO A 244 -2.94 13.38 -14.42
CA PRO A 244 -1.74 12.57 -14.65
C PRO A 244 -0.93 13.01 -15.86
N ASP A 245 -1.59 13.44 -16.94
CA ASP A 245 -0.99 13.98 -18.16
C ASP A 245 -0.20 15.26 -17.90
N HIS A 246 -0.77 16.22 -17.19
CA HIS A 246 -0.07 17.44 -16.79
C HIS A 246 1.11 17.16 -15.87
N ASN A 247 0.95 16.21 -14.95
CA ASN A 247 2.06 15.81 -14.08
C ASN A 247 3.19 15.17 -14.89
N LEU A 248 2.86 14.30 -15.85
CA LEU A 248 3.83 13.69 -16.74
C LEU A 248 4.60 14.76 -17.53
N ASP A 249 3.91 15.74 -18.12
CA ASP A 249 4.51 16.86 -18.84
C ASP A 249 5.42 17.70 -17.94
N TYR A 250 5.05 17.89 -16.68
CA TYR A 250 5.84 18.67 -15.72
C TYR A 250 7.10 17.94 -15.26
N ILE A 251 7.04 16.62 -15.04
CA ILE A 251 8.17 15.85 -14.48
C ILE A 251 9.09 15.25 -15.55
N GLN A 252 8.61 15.04 -16.79
CA GLN A 252 9.44 14.49 -17.86
C GLN A 252 10.67 15.38 -18.13
N GLY A 253 11.81 14.75 -18.35
CA GLY A 253 13.07 15.45 -18.58
C GLY A 253 13.72 16.08 -17.34
N THR A 254 13.09 16.03 -16.17
CA THR A 254 13.74 16.44 -14.91
C THR A 254 14.71 15.37 -14.42
N SER A 255 15.77 15.80 -13.72
CA SER A 255 16.83 14.89 -13.24
C SER A 255 16.38 13.92 -12.14
N ILE A 256 15.38 14.30 -11.35
CA ILE A 256 14.89 13.49 -10.21
C ILE A 256 13.57 12.81 -10.58
N TRP A 257 12.58 13.58 -10.99
CA TRP A 257 11.23 13.08 -11.20
C TRP A 257 11.02 12.39 -12.55
N GLY A 258 11.92 12.58 -13.53
CA GLY A 258 11.86 11.87 -14.80
C GLY A 258 11.93 10.35 -14.64
N GLY A 259 12.65 9.84 -13.63
CA GLY A 259 12.66 8.42 -13.29
C GLY A 259 11.30 7.91 -12.81
N VAL A 260 10.57 8.72 -12.04
CA VAL A 260 9.22 8.37 -11.57
C VAL A 260 8.24 8.26 -12.74
N ALA A 261 8.34 9.16 -13.74
CA ALA A 261 7.57 9.07 -14.97
C ALA A 261 7.83 7.74 -15.71
N GLY A 262 9.13 7.36 -15.84
CA GLY A 262 9.52 6.07 -16.43
C GLY A 262 8.95 4.88 -15.66
N MET A 263 9.01 4.91 -14.34
CA MET A 263 8.41 3.87 -13.48
C MET A 263 6.90 3.76 -13.69
N ALA A 264 6.17 4.88 -13.76
CA ALA A 264 4.73 4.90 -14.00
C ALA A 264 4.38 4.27 -15.36
N LEU A 265 5.10 4.63 -16.42
CA LEU A 265 4.92 4.03 -17.75
C LEU A 265 5.14 2.52 -17.74
N ILE A 266 6.19 2.05 -17.04
CA ILE A 266 6.48 0.62 -16.92
C ILE A 266 5.39 -0.09 -16.11
N GLY A 267 4.98 0.45 -14.96
CA GLY A 267 3.98 -0.17 -14.09
C GLY A 267 2.61 -0.26 -14.76
N VAL A 268 2.14 0.84 -15.36
CA VAL A 268 0.89 0.87 -16.13
C VAL A 268 1.00 -0.05 -17.36
N GLY A 269 2.09 0.03 -18.12
CA GLY A 269 2.29 -0.84 -19.28
C GLY A 269 2.26 -2.32 -18.91
N ARG A 270 2.89 -2.69 -17.80
CA ARG A 270 2.88 -4.06 -17.25
C ARG A 270 1.46 -4.50 -16.87
N SER A 271 0.68 -3.63 -16.27
CA SER A 271 -0.69 -3.94 -15.83
C SER A 271 -1.64 -4.24 -16.98
N PHE A 272 -1.40 -3.64 -18.15
CA PHE A 272 -2.16 -3.86 -19.38
C PHE A 272 -1.49 -4.81 -20.38
N ASP A 273 -0.41 -5.50 -19.99
CA ASP A 273 0.38 -6.41 -20.82
C ASP A 273 0.90 -5.74 -22.13
N LEU A 274 1.24 -4.45 -22.06
CA LEU A 274 1.75 -3.71 -23.22
C LEU A 274 3.19 -4.11 -23.55
N ASN A 275 3.48 -4.26 -24.83
CA ASN A 275 4.85 -4.47 -25.31
C ASN A 275 5.61 -3.14 -25.34
N LEU A 276 6.08 -2.66 -24.17
CA LEU A 276 6.75 -1.39 -24.02
C LEU A 276 8.03 -1.24 -24.87
N PRO A 277 8.88 -2.27 -25.07
CA PRO A 277 10.07 -2.17 -25.91
C PRO A 277 9.83 -1.57 -27.29
N GLN A 278 8.67 -1.84 -27.91
CA GLN A 278 8.35 -1.29 -29.23
C GLN A 278 8.24 0.25 -29.28
N TYR A 279 8.07 0.89 -28.12
CA TYR A 279 7.94 2.35 -28.00
C TYR A 279 9.23 3.02 -27.53
N LEU A 280 10.26 2.24 -27.21
CA LEU A 280 11.54 2.77 -26.72
C LEU A 280 12.49 3.04 -27.88
N SER A 281 13.28 4.11 -27.75
CA SER A 281 14.43 4.36 -28.62
C SER A 281 15.54 3.34 -28.34
N GLU A 282 16.52 3.22 -29.24
CA GLU A 282 17.73 2.39 -29.05
C GLU A 282 18.41 2.69 -27.70
N LYS A 283 18.49 3.97 -27.33
CA LYS A 283 19.04 4.40 -26.04
C LYS A 283 18.18 3.96 -24.86
N GLY A 284 16.88 3.82 -25.02
CA GLY A 284 15.96 3.34 -23.99
C GLY A 284 15.96 1.83 -23.85
N LEU A 285 16.48 1.10 -24.85
CA LEU A 285 16.62 -0.36 -24.83
C LEU A 285 17.97 -0.82 -24.27
N ALA A 286 18.99 0.06 -24.27
CA ALA A 286 20.33 -0.19 -23.75
C ALA A 286 20.40 0.01 -22.23
#